data_93fd2a1243d61f2528ffca4bd06f5d62
#
_entry.id   93fd2a1243d61f2528ffca4bd06f5d62
#
_cell.length_a   1.000
_cell.length_b   1.000
_cell.length_c   1.000
_cell.angle_alpha   90.00
_cell.angle_beta   90.00
_cell.angle_gamma   90.00
#
_symmetry.space_group_name_H-M   'P 1'
#
loop_
_entity.id
_entity.type
_entity.pdbx_description
1 polymer ?
#
loop_
_entity_poly.entity_id
_entity_poly.type
_entity_poly.pdbx_seq_one_letter_code
_entity_poly.pdbx_strand_id
1 'polypeptide(L)'
;VKFRDANNVLPEKAGIVAGKLAVGSEIYEKAASAMKKNADNFEVYSAEFLSEDGEVITLSGKVELLFRADDYFDRTKAEVYYMDDNGSLTKLSASGYGRYVVTATDKTGTFIVCIPGVAFHMPMWGYALILVGAVVILAGVVVTIIVVVKRKKRMMNS
;
A
#
# COMPACT_ATOMS: atom_id res chain seq x y z
N VAL A 1 6.16 0.81 15.74
CA VAL A 1 5.02 1.61 16.22
C VAL A 1 5.37 2.20 17.57
N LYS A 2 4.88 3.40 17.84
CA LYS A 2 4.89 4.04 19.16
C LYS A 2 3.48 4.51 19.49
N PHE A 3 3.21 4.83 20.74
CA PHE A 3 1.95 5.45 21.14
C PHE A 3 2.19 6.65 22.06
N ARG A 4 1.18 7.51 22.14
CA ARG A 4 1.09 8.59 23.10
C ARG A 4 -0.31 8.60 23.69
N ASP A 5 -0.39 8.51 25.01
CA ASP A 5 -1.63 8.61 25.76
C ASP A 5 -1.72 9.98 26.42
N ALA A 6 -2.11 10.99 25.62
CA ALA A 6 -2.24 12.36 26.10
C ALA A 6 -3.46 12.57 27.02
N ASN A 7 -4.41 11.63 27.00
CA ASN A 7 -5.67 11.74 27.72
C ASN A 7 -5.76 10.82 28.94
N ASN A 8 -4.69 10.09 29.26
CA ASN A 8 -4.64 9.11 30.34
C ASN A 8 -5.79 8.08 30.25
N VAL A 9 -5.99 7.56 29.04
CA VAL A 9 -7.04 6.57 28.71
C VAL A 9 -6.63 5.17 29.14
N LEU A 10 -5.31 4.93 29.17
CA LEU A 10 -4.72 3.64 29.51
C LEU A 10 -4.49 3.52 31.03
N PRO A 11 -4.63 2.31 31.59
CA PRO A 11 -4.19 2.02 32.94
C PRO A 11 -2.69 2.31 33.12
N GLU A 12 -2.28 2.65 34.34
CA GLU A 12 -0.91 3.10 34.69
C GLU A 12 0.20 2.17 34.21
N LYS A 13 -0.07 0.86 34.12
CA LYS A 13 0.92 -0.15 33.71
C LYS A 13 0.59 -0.82 32.36
N ALA A 14 -0.25 -0.19 31.57
CA ALA A 14 -0.57 -0.72 30.25
C ALA A 14 0.64 -0.66 29.32
N GLY A 15 0.86 -1.74 28.57
CA GLY A 15 1.84 -1.86 27.52
C GLY A 15 1.22 -1.85 26.12
N ILE A 16 2.04 -1.68 25.09
CA ILE A 16 1.63 -1.89 23.71
C ILE A 16 2.45 -3.04 23.11
N VAL A 17 1.76 -3.97 22.46
CA VAL A 17 2.36 -4.92 21.53
C VAL A 17 2.01 -4.48 20.13
N ALA A 18 3.00 -4.02 19.39
CA ALA A 18 2.75 -3.49 18.06
C ALA A 18 3.95 -3.74 17.14
N GLY A 19 3.65 -4.04 15.88
CA GLY A 19 4.68 -4.32 14.88
C GLY A 19 4.16 -4.17 13.45
N LYS A 20 5.11 -4.05 12.51
CA LYS A 20 4.82 -4.15 11.08
C LYS A 20 4.64 -5.63 10.74
N LEU A 21 3.56 -5.96 10.04
CA LEU A 21 3.29 -7.33 9.62
C LEU A 21 4.09 -7.67 8.36
N ALA A 22 4.57 -8.91 8.31
CA ALA A 22 5.33 -9.39 7.17
C ALA A 22 4.43 -9.58 5.95
N VAL A 23 4.96 -9.24 4.78
CA VAL A 23 4.34 -9.56 3.49
C VAL A 23 4.15 -11.08 3.40
N GLY A 24 2.97 -11.53 2.96
CA GLY A 24 2.62 -12.94 2.88
C GLY A 24 2.05 -13.53 4.17
N SER A 25 1.95 -12.78 5.27
CA SER A 25 1.16 -13.22 6.43
C SER A 25 -0.34 -13.17 6.10
N GLU A 26 -1.14 -14.03 6.73
CA GLU A 26 -2.59 -14.11 6.50
C GLU A 26 -3.28 -12.75 6.65
N ILE A 27 -2.96 -12.02 7.71
CA ILE A 27 -3.53 -10.69 7.97
C ILE A 27 -3.07 -9.69 6.91
N TYR A 28 -1.80 -9.77 6.46
CA TYR A 28 -1.30 -8.92 5.39
C TYR A 28 -2.05 -9.16 4.07
N GLU A 29 -2.25 -10.42 3.69
CA GLU A 29 -2.97 -10.78 2.45
C GLU A 29 -4.44 -10.36 2.50
N LYS A 30 -5.07 -10.46 3.67
CA LYS A 30 -6.43 -9.94 3.91
C LYS A 30 -6.47 -8.42 3.73
N ALA A 31 -5.51 -7.70 4.30
CA ALA A 31 -5.37 -6.26 4.15
C ALA A 31 -5.11 -5.87 2.68
N ALA A 32 -4.22 -6.59 1.99
CA ALA A 32 -3.94 -6.39 0.57
C ALA A 32 -5.19 -6.54 -0.30
N SER A 33 -6.00 -7.55 -0.01
CA SER A 33 -7.26 -7.79 -0.72
C SER A 33 -8.27 -6.67 -0.48
N ALA A 34 -8.36 -6.16 0.75
CA ALA A 34 -9.24 -5.04 1.11
C ALA A 34 -8.77 -3.73 0.47
N MET A 35 -7.45 -3.52 0.34
CA MET A 35 -6.83 -2.29 -0.17
C MET A 35 -6.73 -2.19 -1.70
N LYS A 36 -6.94 -3.27 -2.46
CA LYS A 36 -6.75 -3.34 -3.93
C LYS A 36 -7.30 -2.15 -4.73
N LYS A 37 -8.32 -1.48 -4.23
CA LYS A 37 -8.96 -0.32 -4.90
C LYS A 37 -8.49 1.03 -4.37
N ASN A 38 -7.76 1.04 -3.25
CA ASN A 38 -7.47 2.26 -2.50
C ASN A 38 -6.01 2.70 -2.62
N ALA A 39 -5.05 1.76 -2.66
CA ALA A 39 -3.64 2.07 -2.78
C ALA A 39 -2.82 0.87 -3.28
N ASP A 40 -1.76 1.16 -4.04
CA ASP A 40 -0.79 0.16 -4.49
C ASP A 40 0.37 0.01 -3.49
N ASN A 41 0.66 1.07 -2.72
CA ASN A 41 1.72 1.10 -1.72
C ASN A 41 1.12 1.26 -0.33
N PHE A 42 1.24 0.23 0.49
CA PHE A 42 0.76 0.23 1.86
C PHE A 42 1.65 -0.62 2.77
N GLU A 43 1.58 -0.33 4.04
CA GLU A 43 2.21 -1.08 5.12
C GLU A 43 1.13 -1.51 6.11
N VAL A 44 1.22 -2.73 6.60
CA VAL A 44 0.25 -3.28 7.55
C VAL A 44 0.92 -3.41 8.92
N TYR A 45 0.21 -2.97 9.93
CA TYR A 45 0.66 -3.00 11.32
C TYR A 45 -0.38 -3.66 12.21
N SER A 46 0.06 -4.33 13.25
CA SER A 46 -0.77 -4.67 14.40
C SER A 46 -0.45 -3.75 15.57
N ALA A 47 -1.44 -3.38 16.36
CA ALA A 47 -1.27 -2.63 17.60
C ALA A 47 -2.35 -3.04 18.60
N GLU A 48 -1.92 -3.64 19.70
CA GLU A 48 -2.77 -4.06 20.80
C GLU A 48 -2.23 -3.49 22.11
N PHE A 49 -3.13 -3.06 22.98
CA PHE A 49 -2.78 -2.64 24.32
C PHE A 49 -3.07 -3.76 25.29
N LEU A 50 -2.11 -4.02 26.16
CA LEU A 50 -2.19 -5.08 27.15
C LEU A 50 -2.14 -4.49 28.56
N SER A 51 -2.90 -5.11 29.46
CA SER A 51 -2.79 -4.87 30.92
C SER A 51 -1.47 -5.44 31.47
N GLU A 52 -1.19 -5.18 32.74
CA GLU A 52 -0.06 -5.79 33.44
C GLU A 52 -0.10 -7.33 33.42
N ASP A 53 -1.30 -7.90 33.42
CA ASP A 53 -1.54 -9.34 33.37
C ASP A 53 -1.49 -9.93 31.93
N GLY A 54 -1.27 -9.10 30.92
CA GLY A 54 -1.19 -9.51 29.51
C GLY A 54 -2.54 -9.65 28.81
N GLU A 55 -3.62 -9.17 29.41
CA GLU A 55 -4.94 -9.18 28.78
C GLU A 55 -5.12 -7.97 27.84
N VAL A 56 -5.82 -8.18 26.72
CA VAL A 56 -6.10 -7.10 25.76
C VAL A 56 -7.05 -6.08 26.38
N ILE A 57 -6.63 -4.82 26.35
CA ILE A 57 -7.39 -3.68 26.87
C ILE A 57 -8.27 -3.11 25.76
N THR A 58 -9.58 -2.97 26.06
CA THR A 58 -10.47 -2.13 25.24
C THR A 58 -10.27 -0.66 25.64
N LEU A 59 -9.96 0.18 24.66
CA LEU A 59 -9.74 1.60 24.89
C LEU A 59 -11.05 2.32 25.22
N SER A 60 -11.07 3.08 26.32
CA SER A 60 -12.21 3.93 26.70
C SER A 60 -12.19 5.31 26.03
N GLY A 61 -11.14 5.62 25.28
CA GLY A 61 -10.95 6.88 24.57
C GLY A 61 -9.86 6.76 23.53
N LYS A 62 -9.50 7.89 22.92
CA LYS A 62 -8.50 7.92 21.84
C LYS A 62 -7.09 8.03 22.37
N VAL A 63 -6.21 7.19 21.85
CA VAL A 63 -4.75 7.29 21.95
C VAL A 63 -4.16 7.65 20.60
N GLU A 64 -3.00 8.29 20.58
CA GLU A 64 -2.27 8.51 19.33
C GLU A 64 -1.34 7.35 19.06
N LEU A 65 -1.50 6.73 17.89
CA LEU A 65 -0.58 5.75 17.34
C LEU A 65 0.35 6.43 16.34
N LEU A 66 1.65 6.13 16.45
CA LEU A 66 2.71 6.67 15.61
C LEU A 66 3.33 5.52 14.83
N PHE A 67 2.98 5.39 13.56
CA PHE A 67 3.54 4.39 12.65
C PHE A 67 4.80 4.95 11.99
N ARG A 68 5.92 4.25 12.13
CA ARG A 68 7.15 4.63 11.42
C ARG A 68 7.04 4.16 9.98
N ALA A 69 6.72 5.07 9.08
CA ALA A 69 6.71 4.81 7.66
C ALA A 69 8.14 4.83 7.08
N ASP A 70 8.38 4.03 6.06
CA ASP A 70 9.64 4.00 5.33
C ASP A 70 9.94 5.36 4.67
N ASP A 71 11.21 5.62 4.34
CA ASP A 71 11.65 6.97 3.90
C ASP A 71 11.09 7.39 2.53
N TYR A 72 10.67 6.43 1.70
CA TYR A 72 9.98 6.70 0.43
C TYR A 72 8.51 7.13 0.57
N PHE A 73 7.96 7.03 1.78
CA PHE A 73 6.58 7.40 2.07
C PHE A 73 6.44 8.94 2.22
N ASP A 74 5.62 9.57 1.36
CA ASP A 74 5.19 10.96 1.58
C ASP A 74 4.15 11.01 2.72
N ARG A 75 4.63 11.22 3.92
CA ARG A 75 3.83 11.17 5.16
C ARG A 75 2.75 12.25 5.22
N THR A 76 2.88 13.31 4.42
CA THR A 76 1.88 14.39 4.35
C THR A 76 0.64 13.96 3.57
N LYS A 77 0.76 12.95 2.72
CA LYS A 77 -0.31 12.37 1.91
C LYS A 77 -0.76 11.01 2.43
N ALA A 78 -0.14 10.52 3.49
CA ALA A 78 -0.45 9.21 4.03
C ALA A 78 -1.87 9.17 4.59
N GLU A 79 -2.54 8.08 4.33
CA GLU A 79 -3.84 7.71 4.90
C GLU A 79 -3.66 6.52 5.83
N VAL A 80 -4.47 6.48 6.89
CA VAL A 80 -4.52 5.35 7.81
C VAL A 80 -5.91 4.75 7.78
N TYR A 81 -5.96 3.43 7.66
CA TYR A 81 -7.19 2.66 7.77
C TYR A 81 -7.08 1.68 8.94
N TYR A 82 -8.16 1.54 9.67
CA TYR A 82 -8.37 0.43 10.59
C TYR A 82 -9.09 -0.68 9.82
N MET A 83 -8.64 -1.92 9.96
CA MET A 83 -9.29 -3.10 9.41
C MET A 83 -9.86 -3.95 10.53
N ASP A 84 -11.16 -4.19 10.49
CA ASP A 84 -11.83 -5.08 11.44
C ASP A 84 -11.61 -6.57 11.09
N ASP A 85 -12.10 -7.46 11.97
CA ASP A 85 -11.96 -8.92 11.79
C ASP A 85 -12.66 -9.44 10.53
N ASN A 86 -13.65 -8.72 10.00
CA ASN A 86 -14.34 -9.07 8.77
C ASN A 86 -13.59 -8.55 7.51
N GLY A 87 -12.53 -7.75 7.69
CA GLY A 87 -11.77 -7.12 6.60
C GLY A 87 -12.38 -5.81 6.12
N SER A 88 -13.35 -5.25 6.85
CA SER A 88 -13.92 -3.94 6.52
C SER A 88 -12.96 -2.83 6.91
N LEU A 89 -12.82 -1.83 6.04
CA LEU A 89 -11.90 -0.73 6.24
C LEU A 89 -12.63 0.51 6.77
N THR A 90 -12.10 1.08 7.83
CA THR A 90 -12.52 2.39 8.36
C THR A 90 -11.37 3.37 8.21
N LYS A 91 -11.55 4.44 7.44
CA LYS A 91 -10.54 5.49 7.30
C LYS A 91 -10.46 6.31 8.57
N LEU A 92 -9.24 6.52 9.06
CA LEU A 92 -8.93 7.33 10.23
C LEU A 92 -8.30 8.66 9.80
N SER A 93 -8.45 9.69 10.64
CA SER A 93 -7.71 10.94 10.44
C SER A 93 -6.22 10.69 10.67
N ALA A 94 -5.39 11.10 9.73
CA ALA A 94 -3.94 10.92 9.79
C ALA A 94 -3.20 12.23 9.55
N SER A 95 -2.01 12.37 10.12
CA SER A 95 -1.10 13.47 9.88
C SER A 95 0.35 12.99 9.88
N GLY A 96 1.21 13.70 9.14
CA GLY A 96 2.65 13.43 9.16
C GLY A 96 3.33 14.15 10.32
N TYR A 97 4.19 13.44 11.06
CA TYR A 97 5.03 14.01 12.11
C TYR A 97 6.44 13.43 12.08
N GLY A 98 7.38 14.16 11.54
CA GLY A 98 8.76 13.70 11.35
C GLY A 98 8.82 12.42 10.51
N ARG A 99 9.28 11.31 11.11
CA ARG A 99 9.35 9.99 10.47
C ARG A 99 8.11 9.13 10.69
N TYR A 100 7.04 9.71 11.23
CA TYR A 100 5.85 8.97 11.62
C TYR A 100 4.61 9.48 10.89
N VAL A 101 3.70 8.56 10.65
CA VAL A 101 2.30 8.85 10.36
C VAL A 101 1.55 8.68 11.67
N VAL A 102 0.80 9.69 12.07
CA VAL A 102 0.11 9.75 13.36
C VAL A 102 -1.39 9.68 13.14
N THR A 103 -2.07 8.87 13.92
CA THR A 103 -3.53 8.80 13.98
C THR A 103 -4.01 8.72 15.41
N ALA A 104 -5.12 9.40 15.72
CA ALA A 104 -5.81 9.26 17.00
C ALA A 104 -6.97 8.27 16.86
N THR A 105 -6.95 7.20 17.66
CA THR A 105 -7.92 6.10 17.55
C THR A 105 -8.27 5.52 18.90
N ASP A 106 -9.49 4.99 18.99
CA ASP A 106 -10.00 4.14 20.08
C ASP A 106 -10.01 2.65 19.71
N LYS A 107 -9.42 2.31 18.55
CA LYS A 107 -9.36 0.95 18.03
C LYS A 107 -8.03 0.30 18.35
N THR A 108 -8.07 -1.02 18.50
CA THR A 108 -6.92 -1.93 18.62
C THR A 108 -7.00 -2.97 17.51
N GLY A 109 -5.90 -3.58 17.12
CA GLY A 109 -5.84 -4.61 16.08
C GLY A 109 -5.06 -4.18 14.85
N THR A 110 -5.66 -4.32 13.66
CA THR A 110 -4.95 -4.14 12.38
C THR A 110 -5.11 -2.74 11.81
N PHE A 111 -3.98 -2.11 11.48
CA PHE A 111 -3.91 -0.80 10.84
C PHE A 111 -3.16 -0.88 9.54
N ILE A 112 -3.62 -0.14 8.54
CA ILE A 112 -3.00 -0.04 7.23
C ILE A 112 -2.62 1.41 7.00
N VAL A 113 -1.34 1.66 6.79
CA VAL A 113 -0.80 2.97 6.42
C VAL A 113 -0.51 2.93 4.93
N CYS A 114 -1.10 3.81 4.17
CA CYS A 114 -0.92 3.85 2.72
C CYS A 114 -0.72 5.27 2.21
N ILE A 115 -0.16 5.38 1.01
CA ILE A 115 -0.29 6.59 0.19
C ILE A 115 -1.38 6.26 -0.83
N PRO A 116 -2.48 7.04 -0.88
CA PRO A 116 -3.49 6.82 -1.91
C PRO A 116 -2.79 6.83 -3.26
N GLY A 117 -3.03 5.76 -4.04
CA GLY A 117 -2.44 5.63 -5.35
C GLY A 117 -2.79 6.87 -6.15
N VAL A 118 -1.78 7.60 -6.59
CA VAL A 118 -1.95 8.41 -7.78
C VAL A 118 -2.20 7.36 -8.85
N ALA A 119 -3.48 7.09 -9.15
CA ALA A 119 -3.80 6.33 -10.33
C ALA A 119 -3.00 7.00 -11.44
N PHE A 120 -1.98 6.29 -11.94
CA PHE A 120 -1.16 6.82 -13.03
C PHE A 120 -2.08 6.89 -14.24
N HIS A 121 -2.86 7.97 -14.30
CA HIS A 121 -3.68 8.29 -15.44
C HIS A 121 -2.69 8.64 -16.54
N MET A 122 -2.28 7.61 -17.27
CA MET A 122 -1.56 7.83 -18.50
C MET A 122 -2.50 8.67 -19.38
N PRO A 123 -2.13 9.92 -19.73
CA PRO A 123 -2.98 10.75 -20.55
C PRO A 123 -3.26 10.01 -21.86
N MET A 124 -4.44 10.21 -22.45
CA MET A 124 -4.87 9.45 -23.66
C MET A 124 -3.81 9.44 -24.78
N TRP A 125 -3.00 10.50 -24.91
CA TRP A 125 -1.89 10.55 -25.85
C TRP A 125 -0.75 9.54 -25.51
N GLY A 126 -0.59 9.16 -24.24
CA GLY A 126 0.38 8.13 -23.84
C GLY A 126 -0.01 6.74 -24.36
N TYR A 127 -1.28 6.40 -24.32
CA TYR A 127 -1.80 5.16 -24.94
C TYR A 127 -1.64 5.19 -26.47
N ALA A 128 -1.87 6.36 -27.08
CA ALA A 128 -1.69 6.54 -28.52
C ALA A 128 -0.22 6.32 -28.94
N LEU A 129 0.75 6.80 -28.17
CA LEU A 129 2.17 6.57 -28.43
C LEU A 129 2.57 5.09 -28.32
N ILE A 130 2.02 4.35 -27.34
CA ILE A 130 2.27 2.91 -27.20
C ILE A 130 1.71 2.16 -28.41
N LEU A 131 0.48 2.49 -28.85
CA LEU A 131 -0.15 1.88 -30.02
C LEU A 131 0.63 2.18 -31.29
N VAL A 132 1.05 3.41 -31.51
CA VAL A 132 1.87 3.79 -32.68
C VAL A 132 3.22 3.05 -32.66
N GLY A 133 3.88 2.97 -31.51
CA GLY A 133 5.13 2.21 -31.36
C GLY A 133 4.97 0.73 -31.71
N ALA A 134 3.89 0.09 -31.24
CA ALA A 134 3.59 -1.33 -31.55
C ALA A 134 3.36 -1.54 -33.06
N VAL A 135 2.62 -0.64 -33.73
CA VAL A 135 2.38 -0.71 -35.17
C VAL A 135 3.66 -0.56 -35.98
N VAL A 136 4.55 0.36 -35.59
CA VAL A 136 5.84 0.59 -36.27
C VAL A 136 6.73 -0.66 -36.14
N ILE A 137 6.78 -1.31 -34.98
CA ILE A 137 7.56 -2.53 -34.77
C ILE A 137 7.00 -3.67 -35.65
N LEU A 138 5.67 -3.86 -35.67
CA LEU A 138 5.03 -4.88 -36.51
C LEU A 138 5.29 -4.65 -37.99
N ALA A 139 5.17 -3.40 -38.47
CA ALA A 139 5.48 -3.06 -39.85
C ALA A 139 6.95 -3.34 -40.22
N GLY A 140 7.90 -3.01 -39.33
CA GLY A 140 9.32 -3.33 -39.50
C GLY A 140 9.59 -4.82 -39.62
N VAL A 141 8.95 -5.65 -38.79
CA VAL A 141 9.08 -7.12 -38.85
C VAL A 141 8.54 -7.66 -40.17
N VAL A 142 7.36 -7.21 -40.62
CA VAL A 142 6.77 -7.66 -41.89
C VAL A 142 7.66 -7.30 -43.08
N VAL A 143 8.17 -6.07 -43.15
CA VAL A 143 9.10 -5.64 -44.21
C VAL A 143 10.35 -6.52 -44.23
N THR A 144 10.93 -6.80 -43.08
CA THR A 144 12.11 -7.66 -42.96
C THR A 144 11.86 -9.06 -43.52
N ILE A 145 10.72 -9.67 -43.16
CA ILE A 145 10.32 -10.98 -43.65
C ILE A 145 10.18 -10.96 -45.16
N ILE A 146 9.51 -9.97 -45.75
CA ILE A 146 9.30 -9.84 -47.19
C ILE A 146 10.66 -9.74 -47.92
N VAL A 147 11.59 -8.93 -47.40
CA VAL A 147 12.93 -8.76 -48.01
C VAL A 147 13.71 -10.06 -47.95
N VAL A 148 13.68 -10.79 -46.83
CA VAL A 148 14.37 -12.08 -46.66
C VAL A 148 13.80 -13.12 -47.63
N VAL A 149 12.49 -13.23 -47.74
CA VAL A 149 11.83 -14.18 -48.66
C VAL A 149 12.12 -13.83 -50.11
N LYS A 150 12.09 -12.56 -50.52
CA LYS A 150 12.46 -12.16 -51.87
C LYS A 150 13.94 -12.45 -52.21
N ARG A 151 14.87 -12.24 -51.28
CA ARG A 151 16.29 -12.60 -51.49
C ARG A 151 16.48 -14.10 -51.67
N LYS A 152 15.83 -14.91 -50.84
CA LYS A 152 15.90 -16.40 -50.93
C LYS A 152 15.36 -16.90 -52.26
N LYS A 153 14.25 -16.33 -52.76
CA LYS A 153 13.65 -16.68 -54.05
C LYS A 153 14.56 -16.33 -55.23
N ARG A 154 15.29 -15.24 -55.17
CA ARG A 154 16.27 -14.84 -56.21
C ARG A 154 17.47 -15.81 -56.27
N MET A 155 17.96 -16.26 -55.12
CA MET A 155 19.09 -17.22 -55.05
C MET A 155 18.73 -18.62 -55.49
N MET A 156 17.44 -19.01 -55.47
CA MET A 156 17.01 -20.32 -55.96
C MET A 156 16.70 -20.38 -57.46
N ASN A 157 16.63 -19.21 -58.15
CA ASN A 157 16.33 -19.08 -59.58
C ASN A 157 17.56 -18.65 -60.41
N SER A 158 18.75 -18.64 -59.78
CA SER A 158 20.06 -18.51 -60.45
C SER A 158 20.78 -19.81 -60.44
#